data_8ea49fb283d82d1d43baf10509e0a571
#
_entry.id   8ea49fb283d82d1d43baf10509e0a571
#
_cell.length_a   1.000
_cell.length_b   1.000
_cell.length_c   1.000
_cell.angle_alpha   90.00
_cell.angle_beta   90.00
_cell.angle_gamma   90.00
#
_symmetry.space_group_name_H-M   'P 1'
#
loop_
_entity.id
_entity.type
_entity.pdbx_description
1 polymer ?
#
loop_
_entity_poly.entity_id
_entity_poly.type
_entity_poly.pdbx_seq_one_letter_code
_entity_poly.pdbx_strand_id
1 'polypeptide(L)'
;MSGSPPSGGPESGEGGEPEARAGNQADAGNEAGAEHETGAGAQPGTVSAAIADAHRREWAFVLAATARVAGDLDLAEECVQDAYAAALSAWTRQGIPRNTGAWLTTAARRRAIDAKRRDAVLRAKLPLLIEPDPPVAGSAPPGEGAAEGGEVIPDDRLRLIFTCCHPALAREAQVALTLRLVCGLTTVEIAQAFLVTEPTMAARVTRAKKKISAARIAYRVPAPAELPDRLDAVLTVVHLLYATGHTAPGGDNLVRADLVERAIDLARMLRTLMPDEREVAGLLALILLTDARRATRADAHGRMLLLEEQDRSRWDRAMIAEGRALVPWALRGGRPGRFALQAAMAALHAEASSYAETDWRQIVGVYDVLLRVWSSPVVALNRAVAVAMAQGPAAGLAQIGELEADGRLEAYRYLPAAKADLLRRLGRREAAAQAYRDALALTDNAAEREFLARRLTEVTRAPA
;
A
#
# COMPACT_ATOMS: atom_id res chain seq x y z
N MET A 1 -57.77 -17.48 -20.41
CA MET A 1 -57.79 -17.98 -21.81
C MET A 1 -56.40 -18.52 -22.03
N SER A 2 -56.18 -19.74 -21.72
CA SER A 2 -56.32 -20.94 -22.52
C SER A 2 -55.28 -20.99 -23.62
N GLY A 3 -54.33 -21.90 -23.47
CA GLY A 3 -53.98 -22.93 -24.38
C GLY A 3 -52.58 -23.48 -24.26
N SER A 4 -52.44 -24.63 -23.62
CA SER A 4 -51.34 -25.59 -23.78
C SER A 4 -51.87 -26.76 -24.63
N PRO A 5 -51.10 -27.87 -24.87
CA PRO A 5 -50.04 -28.16 -25.81
C PRO A 5 -50.54 -29.17 -26.91
N PRO A 6 -49.73 -29.98 -27.62
CA PRO A 6 -49.25 -31.28 -27.23
C PRO A 6 -47.89 -31.72 -27.87
N SER A 7 -47.10 -32.54 -27.22
CA SER A 7 -46.92 -34.02 -27.15
C SER A 7 -46.55 -34.73 -28.45
N GLY A 8 -45.48 -35.54 -28.38
CA GLY A 8 -45.11 -36.57 -29.38
C GLY A 8 -43.73 -37.16 -29.14
N GLY A 9 -43.63 -38.29 -28.45
CA GLY A 9 -42.57 -39.29 -28.62
C GLY A 9 -43.18 -40.47 -29.43
N PRO A 10 -42.61 -41.70 -29.46
CA PRO A 10 -41.33 -42.26 -29.00
C PRO A 10 -40.64 -43.17 -30.08
N GLU A 11 -39.75 -44.02 -29.61
CA GLU A 11 -39.29 -45.37 -30.09
C GLU A 11 -37.76 -45.43 -30.31
N SER A 12 -36.99 -46.19 -29.59
CA SER A 12 -36.83 -47.64 -29.32
C SER A 12 -35.84 -48.32 -30.24
N GLY A 13 -34.93 -49.13 -29.65
CA GLY A 13 -34.14 -50.17 -30.27
C GLY A 13 -32.72 -50.28 -29.66
N GLU A 14 -32.52 -51.08 -28.60
CA GLU A 14 -32.05 -52.50 -28.55
C GLU A 14 -30.70 -52.68 -29.26
N GLY A 15 -29.66 -53.30 -28.78
CA GLY A 15 -29.42 -54.26 -27.74
C GLY A 15 -27.98 -54.76 -27.91
N GLY A 16 -27.43 -55.39 -26.90
CA GLY A 16 -26.36 -56.39 -27.10
C GLY A 16 -25.13 -56.27 -26.20
N GLU A 17 -25.20 -56.73 -24.97
CA GLU A 17 -24.07 -57.42 -24.31
C GLU A 17 -23.91 -58.86 -24.88
N PRO A 18 -22.75 -59.54 -24.70
CA PRO A 18 -22.39 -60.14 -23.43
C PRO A 18 -20.88 -60.38 -23.11
N GLU A 19 -20.67 -60.50 -21.80
CA GLU A 19 -19.83 -61.48 -21.06
C GLU A 19 -18.32 -61.70 -21.34
N ALA A 20 -17.55 -61.30 -20.32
CA ALA A 20 -16.81 -62.06 -19.30
C ALA A 20 -15.60 -62.91 -19.78
N ARG A 21 -14.46 -62.64 -19.16
CA ARG A 21 -13.73 -63.65 -18.34
C ARG A 21 -12.49 -63.03 -17.64
N ALA A 22 -12.37 -63.43 -16.39
CA ALA A 22 -11.28 -63.14 -15.44
C ALA A 22 -9.92 -63.72 -15.87
N GLY A 23 -8.86 -63.07 -15.38
CA GLY A 23 -7.49 -63.57 -15.41
C GLY A 23 -6.62 -62.75 -14.47
N ASN A 24 -6.51 -63.26 -13.24
CA ASN A 24 -5.64 -62.80 -12.16
C ASN A 24 -4.17 -63.03 -12.51
N GLN A 25 -3.28 -62.03 -12.33
CA GLN A 25 -1.93 -62.29 -11.76
C GLN A 25 -1.29 -60.95 -11.31
N ALA A 26 -0.81 -61.03 -10.10
CA ALA A 26 -0.08 -59.99 -9.36
C ALA A 26 1.34 -59.81 -9.92
N ASP A 27 1.86 -58.68 -9.74
CA ASP A 27 3.11 -58.34 -9.02
C ASP A 27 4.02 -57.34 -9.75
N ALA A 28 4.59 -56.49 -8.95
CA ALA A 28 5.86 -55.77 -9.07
C ALA A 28 5.95 -54.51 -9.96
N GLY A 29 6.30 -53.44 -9.32
CA GLY A 29 7.19 -52.42 -9.90
C GLY A 29 6.57 -51.09 -10.22
N ASN A 30 6.13 -50.32 -9.18
CA ASN A 30 5.85 -48.89 -9.32
C ASN A 30 7.16 -48.08 -9.21
N GLU A 31 7.89 -47.94 -10.31
CA GLU A 31 8.87 -46.89 -10.50
C GLU A 31 8.23 -45.84 -11.42
N ALA A 32 7.59 -44.84 -10.81
CA ALA A 32 7.21 -43.62 -11.50
C ALA A 32 8.48 -42.83 -11.83
N GLY A 33 9.04 -43.12 -12.98
CA GLY A 33 10.04 -42.30 -13.64
C GLY A 33 9.44 -40.92 -13.93
N ALA A 34 9.75 -39.94 -13.10
CA ALA A 34 9.59 -38.51 -13.45
C ALA A 34 10.58 -38.25 -14.59
N GLU A 35 10.08 -38.23 -15.81
CA GLU A 35 10.85 -37.75 -16.97
C GLU A 35 11.30 -36.32 -16.66
N HIS A 36 12.55 -36.17 -16.26
CA HIS A 36 13.28 -34.92 -16.25
C HIS A 36 13.54 -34.57 -17.74
N GLU A 37 12.63 -33.76 -18.31
CA GLU A 37 13.01 -32.95 -19.45
C GLU A 37 14.15 -32.02 -18.99
N THR A 38 15.37 -32.37 -19.35
CA THR A 38 16.55 -31.52 -19.29
C THR A 38 16.35 -30.36 -20.25
N GLY A 39 15.62 -29.35 -19.81
CA GLY A 39 15.49 -28.08 -20.50
C GLY A 39 16.84 -27.40 -20.55
N ALA A 40 17.26 -27.00 -21.75
CA ALA A 40 18.43 -26.17 -22.00
C ALA A 40 18.47 -25.00 -21.00
N GLY A 41 19.61 -24.80 -20.33
CA GLY A 41 19.78 -23.78 -19.29
C GLY A 41 19.24 -22.42 -19.74
N ALA A 42 18.44 -21.77 -18.90
CA ALA A 42 17.82 -20.50 -19.22
C ALA A 42 18.90 -19.41 -19.40
N GLN A 43 18.72 -18.54 -20.40
CA GLN A 43 19.67 -17.43 -20.64
C GLN A 43 19.73 -16.51 -19.42
N PRO A 44 20.91 -16.02 -19.02
CA PRO A 44 21.09 -15.17 -17.82
C PRO A 44 20.14 -13.95 -17.76
N GLY A 45 19.85 -13.31 -18.88
CA GLY A 45 18.91 -12.19 -18.97
C GLY A 45 17.47 -12.58 -18.62
N THR A 46 17.05 -13.78 -19.03
CA THR A 46 15.70 -14.33 -18.74
C THR A 46 15.57 -14.67 -17.24
N VAL A 47 16.63 -15.21 -16.63
CA VAL A 47 16.66 -15.53 -15.19
C VAL A 47 16.62 -14.25 -14.36
N SER A 48 17.40 -13.22 -14.70
CA SER A 48 17.38 -11.93 -13.99
C SER A 48 16.00 -11.27 -14.05
N ALA A 49 15.35 -11.31 -15.21
CA ALA A 49 13.99 -10.79 -15.37
C ALA A 49 12.97 -11.57 -14.53
N ALA A 50 13.08 -12.90 -14.49
CA ALA A 50 12.21 -13.76 -13.67
C ALA A 50 12.41 -13.52 -12.17
N ILE A 51 13.65 -13.31 -11.72
CA ILE A 51 13.98 -12.97 -10.32
C ILE A 51 13.41 -11.59 -9.96
N ALA A 52 13.59 -10.58 -10.83
CA ALA A 52 13.03 -9.26 -10.59
C ALA A 52 11.49 -9.30 -10.53
N ASP A 53 10.85 -10.09 -11.36
CA ASP A 53 9.40 -10.31 -11.33
C ASP A 53 8.96 -11.04 -10.07
N ALA A 54 9.65 -12.12 -9.69
CA ALA A 54 9.39 -12.84 -8.45
C ALA A 54 9.60 -11.93 -7.22
N HIS A 55 10.61 -11.06 -7.23
CA HIS A 55 10.82 -10.09 -6.16
C HIS A 55 9.64 -9.12 -6.03
N ARG A 56 9.15 -8.58 -7.13
CA ARG A 56 7.99 -7.68 -7.10
C ARG A 56 6.72 -8.33 -6.56
N ARG A 57 6.46 -9.60 -6.95
CA ARG A 57 5.19 -10.28 -6.62
C ARG A 57 5.23 -11.08 -5.33
N GLU A 58 6.36 -11.72 -5.04
CA GLU A 58 6.43 -12.75 -4.00
C GLU A 58 7.17 -12.31 -2.74
N TRP A 59 7.90 -11.19 -2.78
CA TRP A 59 8.74 -10.73 -1.67
C TRP A 59 8.00 -10.73 -0.32
N ALA A 60 6.85 -10.06 -0.27
CA ALA A 60 6.07 -9.96 0.99
C ALA A 60 5.64 -11.32 1.52
N PHE A 61 5.23 -12.22 0.64
CA PHE A 61 4.79 -13.56 1.00
C PHE A 61 5.97 -14.41 1.50
N VAL A 62 7.08 -14.43 0.76
CA VAL A 62 8.28 -15.20 1.13
C VAL A 62 8.86 -14.71 2.47
N LEU A 63 8.96 -13.39 2.65
CA LEU A 63 9.47 -12.79 3.88
C LEU A 63 8.54 -13.09 5.07
N ALA A 64 7.24 -12.90 4.91
CA ALA A 64 6.28 -13.14 5.96
C ALA A 64 6.28 -14.60 6.43
N ALA A 65 6.28 -15.54 5.47
CA ALA A 65 6.35 -16.97 5.75
C ALA A 65 7.68 -17.38 6.41
N THR A 66 8.78 -16.70 6.09
CA THR A 66 10.10 -16.94 6.68
C THR A 66 10.18 -16.35 8.08
N ALA A 67 9.64 -15.13 8.29
CA ALA A 67 9.62 -14.45 9.59
C ALA A 67 8.88 -15.26 10.66
N ARG A 68 7.81 -15.97 10.29
CA ARG A 68 7.10 -16.89 11.19
C ARG A 68 7.99 -18.01 11.71
N VAL A 69 8.89 -18.54 10.88
CA VAL A 69 9.83 -19.60 11.23
C VAL A 69 11.05 -19.05 11.96
N ALA A 70 11.62 -17.95 11.46
CA ALA A 70 12.80 -17.32 12.03
C ALA A 70 12.53 -16.76 13.44
N GLY A 71 11.35 -16.17 13.68
CA GLY A 71 11.01 -15.47 14.92
C GLY A 71 11.72 -14.12 15.10
N ASP A 72 12.52 -13.74 14.10
CA ASP A 72 13.26 -12.48 14.03
C ASP A 72 13.23 -11.93 12.61
N LEU A 73 13.03 -10.61 12.48
CA LEU A 73 12.87 -9.96 11.16
C LEU A 73 14.22 -9.78 10.44
N ASP A 74 15.33 -9.60 11.15
CA ASP A 74 16.65 -9.47 10.56
C ASP A 74 17.09 -10.80 9.96
N LEU A 75 16.97 -11.87 10.75
CA LEU A 75 17.26 -13.24 10.28
C LEU A 75 16.35 -13.65 9.11
N ALA A 76 15.07 -13.29 9.15
CA ALA A 76 14.16 -13.60 8.06
C ALA A 76 14.56 -12.90 6.76
N GLU A 77 14.90 -11.60 6.83
CA GLU A 77 15.33 -10.81 5.68
C GLU A 77 16.63 -11.37 5.07
N GLU A 78 17.62 -11.70 5.91
CA GLU A 78 18.88 -12.33 5.48
C GLU A 78 18.61 -13.66 4.75
N CYS A 79 17.82 -14.55 5.34
CA CYS A 79 17.47 -15.84 4.73
C CYS A 79 16.73 -15.69 3.38
N VAL A 80 15.89 -14.67 3.25
CA VAL A 80 15.18 -14.38 1.99
C VAL A 80 16.15 -13.84 0.94
N GLN A 81 17.02 -12.89 1.29
CA GLN A 81 18.04 -12.37 0.36
C GLN A 81 18.96 -13.49 -0.13
N ASP A 82 19.39 -14.36 0.75
CA ASP A 82 20.17 -15.56 0.40
C ASP A 82 19.41 -16.50 -0.53
N ALA A 83 18.10 -16.66 -0.35
CA ALA A 83 17.28 -17.48 -1.24
C ALA A 83 17.21 -16.88 -2.65
N TYR A 84 17.06 -15.56 -2.79
CA TYR A 84 17.10 -14.86 -4.08
C TYR A 84 18.49 -14.95 -4.72
N ALA A 85 19.58 -14.80 -3.95
CA ALA A 85 20.94 -15.00 -4.45
C ALA A 85 21.18 -16.44 -4.95
N ALA A 86 20.68 -17.44 -4.24
CA ALA A 86 20.75 -18.84 -4.69
C ALA A 86 19.92 -19.12 -5.94
N ALA A 87 18.79 -18.44 -6.11
CA ALA A 87 17.93 -18.56 -7.30
C ALA A 87 18.69 -18.18 -8.58
N LEU A 88 19.56 -17.15 -8.54
CA LEU A 88 20.40 -16.76 -9.68
C LEU A 88 21.21 -17.94 -10.24
N SER A 89 21.87 -18.68 -9.40
CA SER A 89 22.70 -19.81 -9.82
C SER A 89 21.89 -21.09 -10.07
N ALA A 90 20.84 -21.35 -9.29
CA ALA A 90 20.02 -22.55 -9.44
C ALA A 90 19.17 -22.48 -10.70
N TRP A 91 18.49 -21.37 -10.97
CA TRP A 91 17.59 -21.23 -12.12
C TRP A 91 18.37 -21.15 -13.45
N THR A 92 19.63 -20.65 -13.42
CA THR A 92 20.50 -20.70 -14.60
C THR A 92 20.85 -22.14 -14.99
N ARG A 93 21.04 -23.03 -14.00
CA ARG A 93 21.43 -24.44 -14.26
C ARG A 93 20.25 -25.37 -14.47
N GLN A 94 19.16 -25.16 -13.71
CA GLN A 94 18.02 -26.10 -13.61
C GLN A 94 16.76 -25.60 -14.32
N GLY A 95 16.81 -24.38 -14.88
CA GLY A 95 15.63 -23.70 -15.41
C GLY A 95 14.82 -22.97 -14.33
N ILE A 96 13.95 -22.08 -14.78
CA ILE A 96 13.05 -21.29 -13.92
C ILE A 96 11.91 -22.19 -13.45
N PRO A 97 11.66 -22.33 -12.13
CA PRO A 97 10.58 -23.18 -11.62
C PRO A 97 9.21 -22.61 -12.01
N ARG A 98 8.22 -23.47 -12.22
CA ARG A 98 6.82 -23.07 -12.51
C ARG A 98 6.22 -22.18 -11.41
N ASN A 99 6.57 -22.47 -10.15
CA ASN A 99 6.15 -21.68 -8.97
C ASN A 99 7.38 -21.09 -8.27
N THR A 100 7.76 -19.90 -8.66
CA THR A 100 8.93 -19.17 -8.13
C THR A 100 8.77 -18.84 -6.65
N GLY A 101 7.56 -18.45 -6.21
CA GLY A 101 7.25 -18.12 -4.81
C GLY A 101 7.40 -19.33 -3.89
N ALA A 102 6.89 -20.50 -4.30
CA ALA A 102 7.02 -21.73 -3.51
C ALA A 102 8.50 -22.17 -3.37
N TRP A 103 9.28 -22.07 -4.45
CA TRP A 103 10.70 -22.39 -4.44
C TRP A 103 11.47 -21.46 -3.48
N LEU A 104 11.28 -20.15 -3.61
CA LEU A 104 11.90 -19.14 -2.76
C LEU A 104 11.52 -19.31 -1.28
N THR A 105 10.23 -19.55 -1.00
CA THR A 105 9.74 -19.77 0.36
C THR A 105 10.39 -21.00 0.98
N THR A 106 10.48 -22.11 0.23
CA THR A 106 11.12 -23.34 0.72
C THR A 106 12.60 -23.12 0.97
N ALA A 107 13.31 -22.44 0.07
CA ALA A 107 14.73 -22.15 0.23
C ALA A 107 15.01 -21.23 1.43
N ALA A 108 14.24 -20.17 1.61
CA ALA A 108 14.38 -19.23 2.72
C ALA A 108 14.05 -19.88 4.08
N ARG A 109 12.95 -20.65 4.16
CA ARG A 109 12.57 -21.37 5.40
C ARG A 109 13.60 -22.39 5.83
N ARG A 110 14.17 -23.17 4.88
CA ARG A 110 15.26 -24.11 5.21
C ARG A 110 16.45 -23.39 5.84
N ARG A 111 16.88 -22.23 5.25
CA ARG A 111 17.95 -21.40 5.81
C ARG A 111 17.64 -20.90 7.20
N ALA A 112 16.41 -20.43 7.45
CA ALA A 112 15.99 -19.97 8.76
C ALA A 112 16.02 -21.09 9.80
N ILE A 113 15.56 -22.29 9.46
CA ILE A 113 15.65 -23.47 10.35
C ILE A 113 17.10 -23.82 10.66
N ASP A 114 17.97 -23.85 9.62
CA ASP A 114 19.38 -24.18 9.80
C ASP A 114 20.12 -23.12 10.63
N ALA A 115 19.80 -21.83 10.44
CA ALA A 115 20.35 -20.76 11.28
C ALA A 115 19.93 -20.90 12.74
N LYS A 116 18.65 -21.19 13.02
CA LYS A 116 18.15 -21.43 14.39
C LYS A 116 18.81 -22.65 15.04
N ARG A 117 19.00 -23.73 14.28
CA ARG A 117 19.70 -24.92 14.79
C ARG A 117 21.13 -24.60 15.15
N ARG A 118 21.87 -23.87 14.31
CA ARG A 118 23.24 -23.43 14.60
C ARG A 118 23.31 -22.57 15.86
N ASP A 119 22.39 -21.61 15.96
CA ASP A 119 22.32 -20.70 17.10
C ASP A 119 21.95 -21.43 18.42
N ALA A 120 21.05 -22.42 18.37
CA ALA A 120 20.73 -23.27 19.51
C ALA A 120 21.94 -24.11 19.97
N VAL A 121 22.69 -24.69 19.00
CA VAL A 121 23.93 -25.44 19.31
C VAL A 121 24.99 -24.53 19.91
N LEU A 122 25.16 -23.32 19.36
CA LEU A 122 26.11 -22.33 19.88
C LEU A 122 25.75 -21.92 21.31
N ARG A 123 24.48 -21.62 21.58
CA ARG A 123 23.99 -21.29 22.94
C ARG A 123 24.16 -22.44 23.92
N ALA A 124 23.98 -23.69 23.49
CA ALA A 124 24.20 -24.85 24.31
C ALA A 124 25.69 -25.07 24.65
N LYS A 125 26.59 -24.66 23.73
CA LYS A 125 28.05 -24.79 23.93
C LYS A 125 28.69 -23.59 24.64
N LEU A 126 28.07 -22.41 24.61
CA LEU A 126 28.60 -21.19 25.21
C LEU A 126 28.88 -21.35 26.75
N PRO A 127 27.99 -21.96 27.55
CA PRO A 127 28.26 -22.21 28.97
C PRO A 127 29.44 -23.16 29.24
N LEU A 128 29.82 -23.98 28.23
CA LEU A 128 30.94 -24.90 28.36
C LEU A 128 32.30 -24.21 28.12
N LEU A 129 32.28 -22.98 27.60
CA LEU A 129 33.48 -22.17 27.34
C LEU A 129 33.73 -21.10 28.41
N ILE A 130 32.80 -20.91 29.33
CA ILE A 130 32.91 -19.99 30.46
C ILE A 130 33.02 -20.85 31.71
N GLU A 131 34.07 -20.65 32.53
CA GLU A 131 34.20 -21.33 33.84
C GLU A 131 32.94 -21.10 34.67
N PRO A 132 32.40 -22.15 35.36
CA PRO A 132 31.11 -22.05 36.02
C PRO A 132 31.20 -21.22 37.30
N ASP A 133 30.57 -20.04 37.30
CA ASP A 133 30.09 -19.43 38.54
C ASP A 133 28.91 -20.26 39.08
N PRO A 134 28.76 -20.43 40.40
CA PRO A 134 27.82 -21.39 40.98
C PRO A 134 26.38 -21.06 40.64
N PRO A 135 25.49 -22.05 40.49
CA PRO A 135 24.17 -21.91 39.93
C PRO A 135 23.24 -21.05 40.79
N VAL A 136 22.76 -19.93 40.26
CA VAL A 136 21.57 -19.29 40.78
C VAL A 136 20.36 -20.07 40.26
N ALA A 137 19.71 -20.75 41.20
CA ALA A 137 18.51 -21.53 40.94
C ALA A 137 17.36 -20.64 40.45
N GLY A 138 16.73 -21.03 39.38
CA GLY A 138 15.37 -20.62 39.05
C GLY A 138 15.18 -19.80 37.82
N SER A 139 15.19 -20.42 36.63
CA SER A 139 14.33 -20.00 35.50
C SER A 139 14.12 -21.21 34.59
N ALA A 140 12.96 -21.80 34.68
CA ALA A 140 12.50 -22.82 33.75
C ALA A 140 12.41 -22.24 32.35
N PRO A 141 12.73 -23.00 31.30
CA PRO A 141 12.51 -22.53 29.92
C PRO A 141 11.01 -22.33 29.67
N PRO A 142 10.62 -21.27 28.96
CA PRO A 142 9.23 -21.11 28.58
C PRO A 142 8.86 -22.27 27.66
N GLY A 143 7.84 -23.02 28.07
CA GLY A 143 7.29 -24.14 27.33
C GLY A 143 6.86 -23.74 25.94
N GLU A 144 7.12 -24.60 24.98
CA GLU A 144 6.54 -24.61 23.66
C GLU A 144 5.02 -24.75 23.80
N GLY A 145 4.33 -23.61 23.83
CA GLY A 145 2.89 -23.54 23.68
C GLY A 145 2.54 -23.65 22.21
N ALA A 146 2.46 -24.86 21.70
CA ALA A 146 1.74 -25.13 20.46
C ALA A 146 0.25 -24.90 20.73
N ALA A 147 -0.24 -23.73 20.39
CA ALA A 147 -1.68 -23.50 20.24
C ALA A 147 -2.06 -23.96 18.82
N GLU A 148 -2.33 -25.26 18.70
CA GLU A 148 -3.12 -25.81 17.61
C GLU A 148 -4.59 -25.55 17.93
N GLY A 149 -5.08 -24.37 17.53
CA GLY A 149 -6.48 -24.06 17.37
C GLY A 149 -6.73 -23.88 15.89
N GLY A 150 -7.61 -24.68 15.30
CA GLY A 150 -7.97 -24.64 13.87
C GLY A 150 -8.67 -23.33 13.49
N GLU A 151 -7.92 -22.26 13.41
CA GLU A 151 -8.31 -20.99 12.77
C GLU A 151 -7.82 -21.01 11.33
N VAL A 152 -8.70 -20.62 10.41
CA VAL A 152 -8.35 -20.23 9.03
C VAL A 152 -7.04 -19.44 9.12
N ILE A 153 -5.94 -20.00 8.59
CA ILE A 153 -4.60 -19.43 8.72
C ILE A 153 -4.62 -18.05 8.09
N PRO A 154 -4.64 -16.96 8.87
CA PRO A 154 -4.56 -15.63 8.29
C PRO A 154 -3.24 -15.55 7.51
N ASP A 155 -3.29 -15.02 6.31
CA ASP A 155 -2.12 -14.86 5.45
C ASP A 155 -0.97 -14.21 6.25
N ASP A 156 0.21 -14.83 6.24
CA ASP A 156 1.38 -14.37 7.00
C ASP A 156 1.75 -12.90 6.66
N ARG A 157 1.34 -12.39 5.48
CA ARG A 157 1.51 -10.99 5.07
C ARG A 157 0.76 -10.03 5.98
N LEU A 158 -0.44 -10.38 6.47
CA LEU A 158 -1.14 -9.54 7.46
C LEU A 158 -0.34 -9.42 8.76
N ARG A 159 0.24 -10.52 9.24
CA ARG A 159 1.10 -10.48 10.44
C ARG A 159 2.26 -9.52 10.25
N LEU A 160 2.91 -9.56 9.09
CA LEU A 160 4.03 -8.68 8.75
C LEU A 160 3.58 -7.21 8.71
N ILE A 161 2.48 -6.91 8.02
CA ILE A 161 1.94 -5.56 7.89
C ILE A 161 1.58 -4.97 9.26
N PHE A 162 0.82 -5.71 10.08
CA PHE A 162 0.45 -5.26 11.42
C PHE A 162 1.65 -5.10 12.35
N THR A 163 2.70 -5.90 12.19
CA THR A 163 3.95 -5.75 12.93
C THR A 163 4.69 -4.48 12.52
N CYS A 164 4.83 -4.21 11.21
CA CYS A 164 5.46 -3.00 10.68
C CYS A 164 4.71 -1.72 11.08
N CYS A 165 3.38 -1.78 11.15
CA CYS A 165 2.51 -0.64 11.49
C CYS A 165 2.13 -0.59 12.97
N HIS A 166 2.90 -1.24 13.87
CA HIS A 166 2.59 -1.25 15.29
C HIS A 166 2.61 0.17 15.90
N PRO A 167 1.59 0.59 16.70
CA PRO A 167 1.49 1.95 17.22
C PRO A 167 2.63 2.34 18.18
N ALA A 168 3.36 1.39 18.74
CA ALA A 168 4.56 1.68 19.52
C ALA A 168 5.72 2.24 18.67
N LEU A 169 5.67 2.12 17.33
CA LEU A 169 6.65 2.69 16.42
C LEU A 169 6.24 4.10 16.00
N ALA A 170 7.23 4.99 15.81
CA ALA A 170 6.98 6.29 15.21
C ALA A 170 6.47 6.12 13.76
N ARG A 171 5.65 7.05 13.29
CA ARG A 171 4.98 6.98 11.99
C ARG A 171 5.97 6.82 10.83
N GLU A 172 7.06 7.56 10.87
CA GLU A 172 8.13 7.48 9.85
C GLU A 172 8.83 6.11 9.84
N ALA A 173 8.93 5.48 11.00
CA ALA A 173 9.49 4.14 11.13
C ALA A 173 8.50 3.07 10.61
N GLN A 174 7.20 3.24 10.87
CA GLN A 174 6.15 2.37 10.32
C GLN A 174 6.18 2.39 8.78
N VAL A 175 6.23 3.59 8.18
CA VAL A 175 6.32 3.74 6.72
C VAL A 175 7.60 3.12 6.18
N ALA A 176 8.76 3.41 6.78
CA ALA A 176 10.04 2.88 6.35
C ALA A 176 10.09 1.34 6.41
N LEU A 177 9.58 0.74 7.50
CA LEU A 177 9.51 -0.71 7.64
C LEU A 177 8.54 -1.34 6.64
N THR A 178 7.38 -0.73 6.41
CA THR A 178 6.40 -1.23 5.43
C THR A 178 7.00 -1.23 4.02
N LEU A 179 7.66 -0.16 3.62
CA LEU A 179 8.35 -0.09 2.34
C LEU A 179 9.48 -1.13 2.23
N ARG A 180 10.27 -1.30 3.28
CA ARG A 180 11.38 -2.26 3.29
C ARG A 180 10.90 -3.70 3.28
N LEU A 181 10.03 -4.06 4.22
CA LEU A 181 9.70 -5.45 4.51
C LEU A 181 8.48 -5.96 3.72
N VAL A 182 7.50 -5.09 3.45
CA VAL A 182 6.29 -5.48 2.71
C VAL A 182 6.40 -5.17 1.22
N CYS A 183 6.91 -3.98 0.86
CA CYS A 183 7.03 -3.59 -0.55
C CYS A 183 8.38 -4.01 -1.18
N GLY A 184 9.36 -4.48 -0.40
CA GLY A 184 10.64 -4.97 -0.89
C GLY A 184 11.59 -3.89 -1.43
N LEU A 185 11.38 -2.61 -1.07
CA LEU A 185 12.27 -1.54 -1.50
C LEU A 185 13.62 -1.62 -0.77
N THR A 186 14.67 -1.21 -1.47
CA THR A 186 16.00 -1.05 -0.86
C THR A 186 16.05 0.16 0.07
N THR A 187 17.01 0.18 1.00
CA THR A 187 17.21 1.32 1.89
C THR A 187 17.53 2.60 1.11
N VAL A 188 18.26 2.49 0.00
CA VAL A 188 18.58 3.60 -0.91
C VAL A 188 17.33 4.19 -1.53
N GLU A 189 16.43 3.36 -2.10
CA GLU A 189 15.18 3.80 -2.71
C GLU A 189 14.27 4.50 -1.68
N ILE A 190 14.20 3.96 -0.45
CA ILE A 190 13.40 4.56 0.63
C ILE A 190 14.02 5.90 1.06
N ALA A 191 15.34 5.99 1.21
CA ALA A 191 16.04 7.21 1.56
C ALA A 191 15.79 8.32 0.52
N GLN A 192 15.88 7.99 -0.76
CA GLN A 192 15.55 8.91 -1.86
C GLN A 192 14.10 9.36 -1.83
N ALA A 193 13.15 8.44 -1.54
CA ALA A 193 11.73 8.76 -1.44
C ALA A 193 11.42 9.80 -0.34
N PHE A 194 12.16 9.73 0.76
CA PHE A 194 11.94 10.61 1.93
C PHE A 194 12.95 11.77 2.01
N LEU A 195 13.78 11.98 1.00
CA LEU A 195 14.78 13.04 0.92
C LEU A 195 15.71 13.06 2.15
N VAL A 196 16.09 11.87 2.61
CA VAL A 196 17.07 11.69 3.70
C VAL A 196 18.28 10.92 3.18
N THR A 197 19.40 10.97 3.93
CA THR A 197 20.58 10.18 3.57
C THR A 197 20.37 8.69 3.82
N GLU A 198 21.00 7.82 3.04
CA GLU A 198 20.95 6.37 3.22
C GLU A 198 21.32 5.93 4.65
N PRO A 199 22.41 6.43 5.28
CA PRO A 199 22.74 6.09 6.67
C PRO A 199 21.61 6.46 7.66
N THR A 200 20.96 7.60 7.44
CA THR A 200 19.82 8.03 8.28
C THR A 200 18.65 7.05 8.17
N MET A 201 18.32 6.61 6.94
CA MET A 201 17.25 5.65 6.72
C MET A 201 17.61 4.27 7.26
N ALA A 202 18.84 3.79 7.03
CA ALA A 202 19.35 2.53 7.58
C ALA A 202 19.26 2.51 9.10
N ALA A 203 19.69 3.57 9.77
CA ALA A 203 19.59 3.71 11.21
C ALA A 203 18.13 3.74 11.71
N ARG A 204 17.20 4.34 10.94
CA ARG A 204 15.75 4.36 11.24
C ARG A 204 15.17 2.95 11.20
N VAL A 205 15.41 2.21 10.13
CA VAL A 205 14.95 0.83 9.96
C VAL A 205 15.53 -0.08 11.05
N THR A 206 16.83 -0.02 11.31
CA THR A 206 17.49 -0.82 12.35
C THR A 206 16.94 -0.53 13.75
N ARG A 207 16.75 0.75 14.10
CA ARG A 207 16.14 1.11 15.40
C ARG A 207 14.71 0.62 15.53
N ALA A 208 13.93 0.68 14.45
CA ALA A 208 12.56 0.18 14.44
C ALA A 208 12.50 -1.34 14.65
N LYS A 209 13.35 -2.12 13.95
CA LYS A 209 13.45 -3.57 14.15
C LYS A 209 13.91 -3.92 15.59
N LYS A 210 14.93 -3.23 16.10
CA LYS A 210 15.36 -3.40 17.50
C LYS A 210 14.24 -3.08 18.48
N LYS A 211 13.41 -2.07 18.22
CA LYS A 211 12.27 -1.74 19.07
C LYS A 211 11.20 -2.81 19.02
N ILE A 212 10.94 -3.43 17.87
CA ILE A 212 10.01 -4.56 17.73
C ILE A 212 10.48 -5.72 18.62
N SER A 213 11.75 -6.09 18.52
CA SER A 213 12.35 -7.17 19.32
C SER A 213 12.35 -6.84 20.83
N ALA A 214 12.85 -5.66 21.22
CA ALA A 214 12.95 -5.22 22.62
C ALA A 214 11.57 -5.09 23.30
N ALA A 215 10.58 -4.56 22.60
CA ALA A 215 9.21 -4.43 23.09
C ALA A 215 8.40 -5.74 23.00
N ARG A 216 9.01 -6.83 22.50
CA ARG A 216 8.37 -8.14 22.30
C ARG A 216 7.05 -8.02 21.52
N ILE A 217 7.03 -7.19 20.47
CA ILE A 217 5.85 -7.01 19.63
C ILE A 217 5.53 -8.33 18.96
N ALA A 218 4.36 -8.88 19.27
CA ALA A 218 3.96 -10.21 18.80
C ALA A 218 3.77 -10.21 17.25
N TYR A 219 4.35 -11.19 16.58
CA TYR A 219 4.17 -11.45 15.16
C TYR A 219 2.83 -12.18 14.91
N ARG A 220 1.74 -11.42 15.00
CA ARG A 220 0.36 -11.95 14.87
C ARG A 220 -0.57 -10.95 14.20
N VAL A 221 -1.69 -11.44 13.71
CA VAL A 221 -2.83 -10.57 13.38
C VAL A 221 -3.46 -10.09 14.70
N PRO A 222 -3.83 -8.82 14.82
CA PRO A 222 -4.50 -8.29 16.02
C PRO A 222 -5.78 -9.05 16.34
N ALA A 223 -6.13 -9.13 17.62
CA ALA A 223 -7.44 -9.63 18.04
C ALA A 223 -8.57 -8.68 17.55
N PRO A 224 -9.82 -9.18 17.39
CA PRO A 224 -10.93 -8.36 16.90
C PRO A 224 -11.13 -7.05 17.68
N ALA A 225 -10.87 -7.03 18.98
CA ALA A 225 -10.97 -5.84 19.82
C ALA A 225 -9.87 -4.80 19.54
N GLU A 226 -8.67 -5.24 19.09
CA GLU A 226 -7.54 -4.37 18.75
C GLU A 226 -7.56 -3.92 17.29
N LEU A 227 -8.33 -4.64 16.45
CA LEU A 227 -8.28 -4.51 15.01
C LEU A 227 -8.61 -3.10 14.50
N PRO A 228 -9.62 -2.37 15.01
CA PRO A 228 -9.98 -1.04 14.51
C PRO A 228 -8.80 -0.05 14.58
N ASP A 229 -8.16 0.07 15.75
CA ASP A 229 -7.03 1.00 15.95
C ASP A 229 -5.80 0.59 15.15
N ARG A 230 -5.54 -0.72 15.09
CA ARG A 230 -4.42 -1.29 14.37
C ARG A 230 -4.59 -1.15 12.86
N LEU A 231 -5.81 -1.36 12.35
CA LEU A 231 -6.13 -1.19 10.94
C LEU A 231 -6.03 0.28 10.53
N ASP A 232 -6.51 1.21 11.36
CA ASP A 232 -6.37 2.65 11.08
C ASP A 232 -4.90 3.05 10.91
N ALA A 233 -4.00 2.51 11.73
CA ALA A 233 -2.56 2.75 11.59
C ALA A 233 -2.03 2.23 10.24
N VAL A 234 -2.41 1.02 9.81
CA VAL A 234 -2.04 0.43 8.52
C VAL A 234 -2.55 1.30 7.37
N LEU A 235 -3.83 1.63 7.36
CA LEU A 235 -4.44 2.44 6.31
C LEU A 235 -3.81 3.82 6.21
N THR A 236 -3.45 4.42 7.36
CA THR A 236 -2.72 5.69 7.39
C THR A 236 -1.34 5.57 6.73
N VAL A 237 -0.61 4.48 6.99
CA VAL A 237 0.72 4.25 6.37
C VAL A 237 0.59 4.12 4.86
N VAL A 238 -0.38 3.34 4.38
CA VAL A 238 -0.62 3.18 2.93
C VAL A 238 -1.03 4.51 2.28
N HIS A 239 -1.91 5.27 2.94
CA HIS A 239 -2.30 6.59 2.45
C HIS A 239 -1.14 7.59 2.42
N LEU A 240 -0.27 7.59 3.44
CA LEU A 240 0.93 8.43 3.47
C LEU A 240 1.91 8.05 2.36
N LEU A 241 2.09 6.76 2.09
CA LEU A 241 2.88 6.29 0.98
C LEU A 241 2.33 6.80 -0.35
N TYR A 242 1.02 6.65 -0.56
CA TYR A 242 0.34 7.19 -1.73
C TYR A 242 0.51 8.71 -1.85
N ALA A 243 0.25 9.45 -0.80
CA ALA A 243 0.33 10.91 -0.80
C ALA A 243 1.75 11.41 -1.12
N THR A 244 2.78 10.75 -0.57
CA THR A 244 4.21 11.04 -0.86
C THR A 244 4.56 10.76 -2.32
N GLY A 245 3.98 9.72 -2.92
CA GLY A 245 4.16 9.41 -4.33
C GLY A 245 3.34 10.31 -5.25
N HIS A 246 2.11 10.64 -4.86
CA HIS A 246 1.18 11.44 -5.65
C HIS A 246 1.62 12.90 -5.78
N THR A 247 2.20 13.47 -4.72
CA THR A 247 2.83 14.80 -4.75
C THR A 247 4.14 14.72 -3.97
N ALA A 248 5.24 14.61 -4.69
CA ALA A 248 6.56 14.48 -4.09
C ALA A 248 6.87 15.70 -3.20
N PRO A 249 7.39 15.50 -1.98
CA PRO A 249 7.66 16.61 -1.05
C PRO A 249 8.76 17.56 -1.56
N GLY A 250 9.63 17.08 -2.49
CA GLY A 250 10.72 17.85 -3.09
C GLY A 250 11.22 17.17 -4.36
N GLY A 251 12.25 17.73 -5.00
CA GLY A 251 12.82 17.26 -6.25
C GLY A 251 12.10 17.85 -7.49
N ASP A 252 12.51 17.40 -8.68
CA ASP A 252 12.07 18.00 -9.94
C ASP A 252 10.72 17.48 -10.43
N ASN A 253 10.35 16.26 -10.05
CA ASN A 253 9.12 15.63 -10.50
C ASN A 253 7.98 15.85 -9.50
N LEU A 254 6.79 16.14 -10.03
CA LEU A 254 5.57 16.26 -9.22
C LEU A 254 5.13 14.90 -8.64
N VAL A 255 5.34 13.82 -9.38
CA VAL A 255 4.87 12.47 -9.06
C VAL A 255 6.03 11.47 -8.98
N ARG A 256 6.01 10.63 -7.95
CA ARG A 256 6.85 9.44 -7.80
C ARG A 256 5.98 8.21 -8.12
N ALA A 257 5.94 7.84 -9.41
CA ALA A 257 5.09 6.75 -9.91
C ALA A 257 5.38 5.41 -9.20
N ASP A 258 6.65 5.15 -8.89
CA ASP A 258 7.10 3.97 -8.14
C ASP A 258 6.41 3.81 -6.78
N LEU A 259 6.29 4.90 -6.02
CA LEU A 259 5.62 4.89 -4.71
C LEU A 259 4.10 4.76 -4.84
N VAL A 260 3.52 5.42 -5.84
CA VAL A 260 2.08 5.32 -6.11
C VAL A 260 1.69 3.88 -6.46
N GLU A 261 2.43 3.23 -7.35
CA GLU A 261 2.19 1.84 -7.73
C GLU A 261 2.29 0.89 -6.54
N ARG A 262 3.32 1.05 -5.68
CA ARG A 262 3.43 0.29 -4.44
C ARG A 262 2.26 0.50 -3.48
N ALA A 263 1.78 1.74 -3.36
CA ALA A 263 0.61 2.03 -2.53
C ALA A 263 -0.67 1.37 -3.06
N ILE A 264 -0.87 1.36 -4.38
CA ILE A 264 -2.00 0.69 -5.04
C ILE A 264 -1.92 -0.82 -4.82
N ASP A 265 -0.76 -1.43 -5.06
CA ASP A 265 -0.54 -2.86 -4.87
C ASP A 265 -0.82 -3.28 -3.41
N LEU A 266 -0.34 -2.48 -2.45
CA LEU A 266 -0.56 -2.74 -1.03
C LEU A 266 -2.03 -2.56 -0.63
N ALA A 267 -2.72 -1.55 -1.17
CA ALA A 267 -4.15 -1.35 -0.93
C ALA A 267 -4.99 -2.51 -1.52
N ARG A 268 -4.66 -2.99 -2.73
CA ARG A 268 -5.30 -4.16 -3.35
C ARG A 268 -5.03 -5.44 -2.56
N MET A 269 -3.78 -5.63 -2.08
CA MET A 269 -3.42 -6.75 -1.20
C MET A 269 -4.28 -6.73 0.06
N LEU A 270 -4.38 -5.58 0.76
CA LEU A 270 -5.23 -5.45 1.94
C LEU A 270 -6.69 -5.76 1.63
N ARG A 271 -7.21 -5.28 0.49
CA ARG A 271 -8.59 -5.56 0.07
C ARG A 271 -8.85 -7.06 -0.16
N THR A 272 -7.86 -7.78 -0.69
CA THR A 272 -7.94 -9.23 -0.88
C THR A 272 -7.88 -9.98 0.46
N LEU A 273 -7.02 -9.54 1.38
CA LEU A 273 -6.80 -10.20 2.68
C LEU A 273 -7.85 -9.85 3.73
N MET A 274 -8.52 -8.71 3.58
CA MET A 274 -9.53 -8.18 4.50
C MET A 274 -10.78 -7.73 3.73
N PRO A 275 -11.49 -8.65 3.07
CA PRO A 275 -12.59 -8.33 2.16
C PRO A 275 -13.79 -7.67 2.86
N ASP A 276 -13.98 -7.89 4.16
CA ASP A 276 -15.11 -7.35 4.92
C ASP A 276 -14.84 -5.97 5.52
N GLU A 277 -13.59 -5.47 5.43
CA GLU A 277 -13.21 -4.20 6.00
C GLU A 277 -13.51 -3.03 5.05
N ARG A 278 -14.48 -2.21 5.45
CA ARG A 278 -15.00 -1.10 4.61
C ARG A 278 -13.98 -0.01 4.39
N GLU A 279 -13.22 0.36 5.41
CA GLU A 279 -12.19 1.40 5.30
C GLU A 279 -11.03 0.96 4.39
N VAL A 280 -10.75 -0.34 4.27
CA VAL A 280 -9.82 -0.87 3.27
C VAL A 280 -10.33 -0.61 1.86
N ALA A 281 -11.62 -0.88 1.61
CA ALA A 281 -12.23 -0.59 0.32
C ALA A 281 -12.31 0.93 0.06
N GLY A 282 -12.60 1.72 1.11
CA GLY A 282 -12.59 3.18 1.05
C GLY A 282 -11.22 3.74 0.66
N LEU A 283 -10.16 3.24 1.27
CA LEU A 283 -8.78 3.64 0.92
C LEU A 283 -8.41 3.26 -0.51
N LEU A 284 -8.70 2.03 -0.93
CA LEU A 284 -8.44 1.60 -2.31
C LEU A 284 -9.21 2.46 -3.31
N ALA A 285 -10.50 2.71 -3.07
CA ALA A 285 -11.32 3.57 -3.91
C ALA A 285 -10.76 5.01 -3.99
N LEU A 286 -10.37 5.59 -2.85
CA LEU A 286 -9.75 6.91 -2.80
C LEU A 286 -8.49 6.99 -3.66
N ILE A 287 -7.60 6.01 -3.51
CA ILE A 287 -6.33 5.96 -4.26
C ILE A 287 -6.63 5.84 -5.77
N LEU A 288 -7.47 4.89 -6.18
CA LEU A 288 -7.79 4.65 -7.59
C LEU A 288 -8.43 5.88 -8.24
N LEU A 289 -9.44 6.48 -7.61
CA LEU A 289 -10.15 7.64 -8.13
C LEU A 289 -9.27 8.89 -8.20
N THR A 290 -8.34 9.05 -7.27
CA THR A 290 -7.41 10.18 -7.27
C THR A 290 -6.30 9.96 -8.29
N ASP A 291 -5.81 8.74 -8.44
CA ASP A 291 -4.70 8.40 -9.33
C ASP A 291 -5.12 8.29 -10.80
N ALA A 292 -6.37 8.02 -11.07
CA ALA A 292 -6.92 7.94 -12.43
C ALA A 292 -6.59 9.18 -13.29
N ARG A 293 -6.36 10.34 -12.66
CA ARG A 293 -5.98 11.59 -13.32
C ARG A 293 -4.47 11.86 -13.38
N ARG A 294 -3.61 10.93 -12.95
CA ARG A 294 -2.15 11.11 -12.85
C ARG A 294 -1.53 11.64 -14.14
N ALA A 295 -1.91 11.07 -15.28
CA ALA A 295 -1.39 11.43 -16.60
C ALA A 295 -1.72 12.87 -17.05
N THR A 296 -2.68 13.52 -16.38
CA THR A 296 -3.15 14.88 -16.75
C THR A 296 -2.82 15.93 -15.69
N ARG A 297 -2.07 15.58 -14.65
CA ARG A 297 -1.65 16.52 -13.60
C ARG A 297 -0.53 17.46 -14.02
N ALA A 298 0.18 17.09 -15.07
CA ALA A 298 1.20 17.93 -15.69
C ALA A 298 1.01 17.95 -17.21
N ASP A 299 1.43 19.04 -17.85
CA ASP A 299 1.46 19.15 -19.31
C ASP A 299 2.69 18.41 -19.91
N ALA A 300 2.85 18.50 -21.23
CA ALA A 300 3.95 17.89 -21.96
C ALA A 300 5.35 18.45 -21.55
N HIS A 301 5.40 19.59 -20.88
CA HIS A 301 6.61 20.23 -20.38
C HIS A 301 6.85 19.96 -18.88
N GLY A 302 6.03 19.11 -18.25
CA GLY A 302 6.12 18.81 -16.82
C GLY A 302 5.49 19.87 -15.90
N ARG A 303 4.84 20.90 -16.44
CA ARG A 303 4.24 21.97 -15.65
C ARG A 303 2.93 21.50 -15.04
N MET A 304 2.76 21.75 -13.75
CA MET A 304 1.56 21.40 -13.00
C MET A 304 0.31 22.09 -13.58
N LEU A 305 -0.76 21.31 -13.77
CA LEU A 305 -2.08 21.73 -14.21
C LEU A 305 -3.09 21.68 -13.06
N LEU A 306 -3.92 22.72 -12.95
CA LEU A 306 -5.07 22.71 -12.05
C LEU A 306 -6.13 21.69 -12.53
N LEU A 307 -7.00 21.27 -11.62
CA LEU A 307 -8.07 20.31 -11.93
C LEU A 307 -9.00 20.80 -13.05
N GLU A 308 -9.23 22.11 -13.15
CA GLU A 308 -10.01 22.75 -14.22
C GLU A 308 -9.33 22.74 -15.59
N GLU A 309 -7.98 22.66 -15.60
CA GLU A 309 -7.15 22.64 -16.80
C GLU A 309 -6.90 21.20 -17.33
N GLN A 310 -7.26 20.18 -16.54
CA GLN A 310 -6.99 18.77 -16.86
C GLN A 310 -8.00 18.23 -17.89
N ASP A 311 -7.48 17.55 -18.92
CA ASP A 311 -8.28 16.84 -19.90
C ASP A 311 -8.85 15.54 -19.32
N ARG A 312 -10.13 15.57 -18.96
CA ARG A 312 -10.84 14.42 -18.37
C ARG A 312 -11.00 13.24 -19.33
N SER A 313 -10.87 13.44 -20.64
CA SER A 313 -10.94 12.34 -21.62
C SER A 313 -9.77 11.39 -21.50
N ARG A 314 -8.64 11.86 -20.95
CA ARG A 314 -7.39 11.12 -20.73
C ARG A 314 -7.30 10.47 -19.35
N TRP A 315 -8.32 10.62 -18.50
CA TRP A 315 -8.36 9.95 -17.21
C TRP A 315 -8.55 8.44 -17.38
N ASP A 316 -7.91 7.64 -16.52
CA ASP A 316 -8.00 6.18 -16.55
C ASP A 316 -9.41 5.72 -16.18
N ARG A 317 -10.17 5.30 -17.20
CA ARG A 317 -11.56 4.86 -17.05
C ARG A 317 -11.68 3.54 -16.29
N ALA A 318 -10.69 2.66 -16.37
CA ALA A 318 -10.69 1.40 -15.64
C ALA A 318 -10.51 1.64 -14.14
N MET A 319 -9.56 2.49 -13.75
CA MET A 319 -9.37 2.88 -12.35
C MET A 319 -10.61 3.61 -11.80
N ILE A 320 -11.24 4.48 -12.58
CA ILE A 320 -12.47 5.17 -12.18
C ILE A 320 -13.60 4.15 -11.95
N ALA A 321 -13.79 3.20 -12.86
CA ALA A 321 -14.83 2.19 -12.74
C ALA A 321 -14.62 1.30 -11.51
N GLU A 322 -13.39 0.81 -11.29
CA GLU A 322 -13.01 0.02 -10.12
C GLU A 322 -13.26 0.80 -8.82
N GLY A 323 -12.76 2.04 -8.74
CA GLY A 323 -12.92 2.89 -7.55
C GLY A 323 -14.39 3.21 -7.25
N ARG A 324 -15.17 3.57 -8.26
CA ARG A 324 -16.61 3.85 -8.11
C ARG A 324 -17.41 2.64 -7.62
N ALA A 325 -17.08 1.43 -8.06
CA ALA A 325 -17.74 0.22 -7.61
C ALA A 325 -17.53 -0.07 -6.11
N LEU A 326 -16.40 0.37 -5.55
CA LEU A 326 -16.06 0.20 -4.14
C LEU A 326 -16.77 1.21 -3.22
N VAL A 327 -17.06 2.43 -3.67
CA VAL A 327 -17.59 3.53 -2.84
C VAL A 327 -18.92 3.18 -2.17
N PRO A 328 -19.97 2.68 -2.87
CA PRO A 328 -21.24 2.33 -2.23
C PRO A 328 -21.09 1.26 -1.16
N TRP A 329 -20.17 0.31 -1.36
CA TRP A 329 -19.89 -0.73 -0.39
C TRP A 329 -19.18 -0.18 0.85
N ALA A 330 -18.16 0.69 0.66
CA ALA A 330 -17.43 1.33 1.74
C ALA A 330 -18.33 2.21 2.63
N LEU A 331 -19.39 2.81 2.05
CA LEU A 331 -20.34 3.67 2.76
C LEU A 331 -21.50 2.92 3.43
N ARG A 332 -21.70 1.60 3.13
CA ARG A 332 -22.82 0.82 3.67
C ARG A 332 -22.71 0.62 5.18
N GLY A 333 -23.87 0.58 5.85
CA GLY A 333 -24.06 0.06 7.21
C GLY A 333 -23.23 0.77 8.28
N GLY A 334 -23.86 1.64 9.05
CA GLY A 334 -23.28 2.32 10.19
C GLY A 334 -22.58 3.64 9.82
N ARG A 335 -21.69 4.10 10.70
CA ARG A 335 -20.99 5.36 10.55
C ARG A 335 -19.86 5.18 9.54
N PRO A 336 -19.81 5.93 8.42
CA PRO A 336 -18.73 5.83 7.46
C PRO A 336 -17.42 6.32 8.06
N GLY A 337 -16.32 5.66 7.73
CA GLY A 337 -15.00 6.07 8.16
C GLY A 337 -14.40 7.15 7.25
N ARG A 338 -13.20 7.62 7.60
CA ARG A 338 -12.56 8.74 6.93
C ARG A 338 -12.16 8.47 5.48
N PHE A 339 -11.72 7.24 5.17
CA PHE A 339 -11.30 6.91 3.80
C PHE A 339 -12.49 6.69 2.88
N ALA A 340 -13.57 6.09 3.38
CA ALA A 340 -14.82 5.97 2.63
C ALA A 340 -15.41 7.34 2.26
N LEU A 341 -15.39 8.31 3.18
CA LEU A 341 -15.85 9.68 2.92
C LEU A 341 -14.95 10.41 1.90
N GLN A 342 -13.63 10.28 2.02
CA GLN A 342 -12.70 10.85 1.04
C GLN A 342 -12.87 10.22 -0.35
N ALA A 343 -13.10 8.90 -0.41
CA ALA A 343 -13.40 8.20 -1.66
C ALA A 343 -14.69 8.71 -2.31
N ALA A 344 -15.73 8.98 -1.51
CA ALA A 344 -16.97 9.58 -2.02
C ALA A 344 -16.73 10.95 -2.68
N MET A 345 -15.91 11.80 -2.07
CA MET A 345 -15.54 13.10 -2.68
C MET A 345 -14.75 12.90 -3.97
N ALA A 346 -13.79 11.97 -3.99
CA ALA A 346 -13.03 11.65 -5.19
C ALA A 346 -13.94 11.12 -6.32
N ALA A 347 -14.97 10.33 -5.97
CA ALA A 347 -15.97 9.86 -6.93
C ALA A 347 -16.77 11.01 -7.54
N LEU A 348 -17.23 11.98 -6.74
CA LEU A 348 -17.95 13.17 -7.24
C LEU A 348 -17.10 13.96 -8.24
N HIS A 349 -15.79 14.08 -8.01
CA HIS A 349 -14.88 14.69 -8.97
C HIS A 349 -14.72 13.87 -10.25
N ALA A 350 -14.65 12.53 -10.13
CA ALA A 350 -14.45 11.64 -11.27
C ALA A 350 -15.72 11.43 -12.11
N GLU A 351 -16.90 11.62 -11.53
CA GLU A 351 -18.22 11.49 -12.19
C GLU A 351 -18.60 12.71 -13.01
N ALA A 352 -18.20 13.89 -12.57
CA ALA A 352 -18.51 15.12 -13.28
C ALA A 352 -17.87 15.10 -14.68
N SER A 353 -18.64 15.45 -15.72
CA SER A 353 -18.16 15.49 -17.11
C SER A 353 -17.19 16.67 -17.36
N SER A 354 -17.32 17.74 -16.55
CA SER A 354 -16.45 18.91 -16.56
C SER A 354 -16.20 19.42 -15.14
N TYR A 355 -15.23 20.32 -14.98
CA TYR A 355 -14.97 20.99 -13.71
C TYR A 355 -16.19 21.82 -13.24
N ALA A 356 -16.87 22.46 -14.17
CA ALA A 356 -18.05 23.29 -13.89
C ALA A 356 -19.26 22.48 -13.40
N GLU A 357 -19.37 21.21 -13.81
CA GLU A 357 -20.45 20.30 -13.42
C GLU A 357 -20.16 19.53 -12.13
N THR A 358 -19.02 19.79 -11.49
CA THR A 358 -18.70 19.17 -10.20
C THR A 358 -19.70 19.64 -9.14
N ASP A 359 -20.36 18.69 -8.44
CA ASP A 359 -21.29 19.02 -7.36
C ASP A 359 -20.55 19.44 -6.07
N TRP A 360 -20.11 20.70 -6.07
CA TRP A 360 -19.42 21.30 -4.95
C TRP A 360 -20.25 21.37 -3.67
N ARG A 361 -21.58 21.45 -3.79
CA ARG A 361 -22.48 21.48 -2.63
C ARG A 361 -22.49 20.11 -1.93
N GLN A 362 -22.58 19.04 -2.71
CA GLN A 362 -22.49 17.68 -2.16
C GLN A 362 -21.10 17.44 -1.56
N ILE A 363 -20.02 17.89 -2.19
CA ILE A 363 -18.66 17.80 -1.65
C ILE A 363 -18.56 18.50 -0.29
N VAL A 364 -19.11 19.71 -0.13
CA VAL A 364 -19.16 20.42 1.16
C VAL A 364 -19.90 19.60 2.20
N GLY A 365 -21.06 19.01 1.85
CA GLY A 365 -21.82 18.15 2.74
C GLY A 365 -21.02 16.93 3.21
N VAL A 366 -20.26 16.30 2.32
CA VAL A 366 -19.36 15.17 2.70
C VAL A 366 -18.24 15.65 3.62
N TYR A 367 -17.66 16.83 3.40
CA TYR A 367 -16.66 17.41 4.30
C TYR A 367 -17.24 17.69 5.69
N ASP A 368 -18.50 18.13 5.80
CA ASP A 368 -19.18 18.33 7.08
C ASP A 368 -19.29 17.03 7.88
N VAL A 369 -19.56 15.92 7.20
CA VAL A 369 -19.55 14.59 7.83
C VAL A 369 -18.14 14.19 8.21
N LEU A 370 -17.17 14.38 7.33
CA LEU A 370 -15.76 14.00 7.55
C LEU A 370 -15.16 14.72 8.76
N LEU A 371 -15.43 16.01 8.94
CA LEU A 371 -14.94 16.78 10.10
C LEU A 371 -15.50 16.28 11.44
N ARG A 372 -16.69 15.69 11.44
CA ARG A 372 -17.27 15.04 12.66
C ARG A 372 -16.61 13.70 12.97
N VAL A 373 -16.06 13.01 11.95
CA VAL A 373 -15.36 11.73 12.10
C VAL A 373 -13.89 11.94 12.37
N TRP A 374 -13.30 12.92 11.70
CA TRP A 374 -11.88 13.21 11.73
C TRP A 374 -11.64 14.71 11.71
N SER A 375 -11.50 15.31 12.90
CA SER A 375 -11.23 16.73 13.08
C SER A 375 -9.76 17.05 12.74
N SER A 376 -9.52 17.34 11.45
CA SER A 376 -8.20 17.70 10.92
C SER A 376 -8.23 19.12 10.34
N PRO A 377 -7.24 19.98 10.66
CA PRO A 377 -7.17 21.30 10.09
C PRO A 377 -6.93 21.28 8.56
N VAL A 378 -6.28 20.23 8.03
CA VAL A 378 -6.13 20.02 6.58
C VAL A 378 -7.49 19.73 5.93
N VAL A 379 -8.34 18.94 6.58
CA VAL A 379 -9.73 18.68 6.09
C VAL A 379 -10.53 19.98 6.12
N ALA A 380 -10.37 20.80 7.14
CA ALA A 380 -11.05 22.09 7.23
C ALA A 380 -10.58 23.05 6.13
N LEU A 381 -9.29 23.08 5.79
CA LEU A 381 -8.76 23.85 4.66
C LEU A 381 -9.37 23.37 3.32
N ASN A 382 -9.39 22.08 3.07
CA ASN A 382 -9.99 21.54 1.84
C ASN A 382 -11.49 21.84 1.77
N ARG A 383 -12.18 21.78 2.91
CA ARG A 383 -13.58 22.25 2.99
C ARG A 383 -13.74 23.72 2.62
N ALA A 384 -12.86 24.59 3.14
CA ALA A 384 -12.90 26.02 2.81
C ALA A 384 -12.75 26.27 1.30
N VAL A 385 -11.89 25.50 0.63
CA VAL A 385 -11.76 25.54 -0.83
C VAL A 385 -13.06 25.08 -1.50
N ALA A 386 -13.67 23.97 -1.04
CA ALA A 386 -14.95 23.50 -1.59
C ALA A 386 -16.09 24.53 -1.37
N VAL A 387 -16.12 25.19 -0.21
CA VAL A 387 -17.05 26.29 0.08
C VAL A 387 -16.83 27.47 -0.87
N ALA A 388 -15.58 27.80 -1.17
CA ALA A 388 -15.26 28.85 -2.14
C ALA A 388 -15.78 28.51 -3.53
N MET A 389 -15.80 27.25 -3.90
CA MET A 389 -16.36 26.79 -5.18
C MET A 389 -17.89 26.80 -5.18
N ALA A 390 -18.52 26.43 -4.07
CA ALA A 390 -19.98 26.33 -3.96
C ALA A 390 -20.67 27.68 -3.70
N GLN A 391 -20.02 28.60 -2.96
CA GLN A 391 -20.63 29.83 -2.41
C GLN A 391 -19.88 31.10 -2.80
N GLY A 392 -18.75 30.96 -3.49
CA GLY A 392 -17.90 32.07 -3.92
C GLY A 392 -16.64 32.24 -3.05
N PRO A 393 -15.59 32.87 -3.63
CA PRO A 393 -14.27 32.94 -3.01
C PRO A 393 -14.23 33.72 -1.69
N ALA A 394 -15.14 34.66 -1.44
CA ALA A 394 -15.23 35.40 -0.19
C ALA A 394 -15.61 34.50 1.00
N ALA A 395 -16.55 33.55 0.78
CA ALA A 395 -16.98 32.61 1.83
C ALA A 395 -15.84 31.66 2.22
N GLY A 396 -15.08 31.14 1.25
CA GLY A 396 -13.91 30.30 1.52
C GLY A 396 -12.79 31.07 2.21
N LEU A 397 -12.55 32.32 1.79
CA LEU A 397 -11.50 33.17 2.38
C LEU A 397 -11.78 33.47 3.85
N ALA A 398 -13.03 33.66 4.26
CA ALA A 398 -13.42 33.85 5.66
C ALA A 398 -12.99 32.64 6.53
N GLN A 399 -13.26 31.39 6.04
CA GLN A 399 -12.86 30.17 6.74
C GLN A 399 -11.34 29.97 6.78
N ILE A 400 -10.62 30.38 5.72
CA ILE A 400 -9.15 30.37 5.74
C ILE A 400 -8.61 31.31 6.82
N GLY A 401 -9.24 32.49 7.02
CA GLY A 401 -8.86 33.40 8.10
C GLY A 401 -9.00 32.78 9.50
N GLU A 402 -10.04 31.98 9.73
CA GLU A 402 -10.22 31.23 10.98
C GLU A 402 -9.10 30.18 11.17
N LEU A 403 -8.68 29.51 10.10
CA LEU A 403 -7.60 28.52 10.14
C LEU A 403 -6.22 29.16 10.34
N GLU A 404 -6.00 30.36 9.84
CA GLU A 404 -4.79 31.14 10.13
C GLU A 404 -4.73 31.54 11.61
N ALA A 405 -5.85 31.97 12.19
CA ALA A 405 -5.93 32.32 13.61
C ALA A 405 -5.73 31.09 14.53
N ASP A 406 -6.09 29.87 14.09
CA ASP A 406 -5.83 28.62 14.80
C ASP A 406 -4.32 28.29 14.89
N GLY A 407 -3.52 28.68 13.89
CA GLY A 407 -2.06 28.52 13.85
C GLY A 407 -1.54 27.11 13.53
N ARG A 408 -2.37 26.05 13.57
CA ARG A 408 -1.93 24.66 13.35
C ARG A 408 -1.44 24.38 11.93
N LEU A 409 -1.74 25.24 10.96
CA LEU A 409 -1.33 25.12 9.55
C LEU A 409 -0.25 26.14 9.16
N GLU A 410 0.42 26.81 10.09
CA GLU A 410 1.42 27.85 9.81
C GLU A 410 2.54 27.36 8.87
N ALA A 411 3.03 26.14 9.08
CA ALA A 411 4.05 25.53 8.22
C ALA A 411 3.48 24.72 7.02
N TYR A 412 2.16 24.80 6.78
CA TYR A 412 1.52 24.01 5.74
C TYR A 412 1.36 24.81 4.45
N ARG A 413 2.24 24.57 3.48
CA ARG A 413 2.35 25.34 2.21
C ARG A 413 1.04 25.55 1.44
N TYR A 414 0.06 24.65 1.58
CA TYR A 414 -1.21 24.76 0.87
C TYR A 414 -2.18 25.77 1.50
N LEU A 415 -1.97 26.21 2.75
CA LEU A 415 -2.78 27.27 3.35
C LEU A 415 -2.56 28.61 2.65
N PRO A 416 -1.33 29.15 2.54
CA PRO A 416 -1.10 30.40 1.81
C PRO A 416 -1.37 30.24 0.31
N ALA A 417 -1.15 29.07 -0.30
CA ALA A 417 -1.46 28.83 -1.70
C ALA A 417 -2.98 28.93 -2.01
N ALA A 418 -3.83 28.32 -1.17
CA ALA A 418 -5.28 28.43 -1.29
C ALA A 418 -5.77 29.86 -1.06
N LYS A 419 -5.24 30.54 -0.04
CA LYS A 419 -5.51 31.95 0.23
C LYS A 419 -5.18 32.84 -0.97
N ALA A 420 -4.01 32.63 -1.58
CA ALA A 420 -3.56 33.38 -2.75
C ALA A 420 -4.51 33.25 -3.94
N ASP A 421 -4.98 32.00 -4.24
CA ASP A 421 -5.92 31.79 -5.33
C ASP A 421 -7.27 32.49 -5.07
N LEU A 422 -7.81 32.39 -3.86
CA LEU A 422 -9.07 33.05 -3.52
C LEU A 422 -8.96 34.58 -3.56
N LEU A 423 -7.85 35.15 -3.09
CA LEU A 423 -7.58 36.59 -3.20
C LEU A 423 -7.44 37.02 -4.66
N ARG A 424 -6.77 36.24 -5.50
CA ARG A 424 -6.67 36.46 -6.94
C ARG A 424 -8.06 36.51 -7.60
N ARG A 425 -8.92 35.53 -7.29
CA ARG A 425 -10.32 35.47 -7.80
C ARG A 425 -11.17 36.67 -7.34
N LEU A 426 -10.85 37.27 -6.20
CA LEU A 426 -11.50 38.47 -5.69
C LEU A 426 -10.88 39.77 -6.25
N GLY A 427 -9.88 39.68 -7.11
CA GLY A 427 -9.17 40.85 -7.63
C GLY A 427 -8.26 41.56 -6.64
N ARG A 428 -8.01 40.98 -5.45
CA ARG A 428 -7.15 41.53 -4.40
C ARG A 428 -5.68 41.24 -4.69
N ARG A 429 -5.14 41.88 -5.72
CA ARG A 429 -3.86 41.51 -6.37
C ARG A 429 -2.66 41.56 -5.43
N GLU A 430 -2.50 42.65 -4.63
CA GLU A 430 -1.37 42.82 -3.72
C GLU A 430 -1.35 41.75 -2.61
N ALA A 431 -2.52 41.51 -2.01
CA ALA A 431 -2.66 40.48 -0.99
C ALA A 431 -2.45 39.06 -1.56
N ALA A 432 -2.91 38.81 -2.81
CA ALA A 432 -2.65 37.55 -3.51
C ALA A 432 -1.15 37.37 -3.78
N ALA A 433 -0.46 38.42 -4.23
CA ALA A 433 0.99 38.37 -4.47
C ALA A 433 1.78 38.07 -3.19
N GLN A 434 1.39 38.66 -2.05
CA GLN A 434 2.02 38.32 -0.76
C GLN A 434 1.78 36.86 -0.40
N ALA A 435 0.55 36.37 -0.45
CA ALA A 435 0.23 34.98 -0.14
C ALA A 435 0.94 33.96 -1.07
N TYR A 436 1.15 34.29 -2.36
CA TYR A 436 1.98 33.44 -3.25
C TYR A 436 3.46 33.43 -2.83
N ARG A 437 4.03 34.54 -2.34
CA ARG A 437 5.40 34.56 -1.81
C ARG A 437 5.51 33.70 -0.55
N ASP A 438 4.52 33.77 0.34
CA ASP A 438 4.48 32.95 1.56
C ASP A 438 4.41 31.45 1.20
N ALA A 439 3.58 31.08 0.22
CA ALA A 439 3.53 29.71 -0.29
C ALA A 439 4.85 29.22 -0.90
N LEU A 440 5.52 30.08 -1.69
CA LEU A 440 6.82 29.80 -2.29
C LEU A 440 7.92 29.57 -1.25
N ALA A 441 7.87 30.29 -0.12
CA ALA A 441 8.83 30.12 0.98
C ALA A 441 8.71 28.74 1.66
N LEU A 442 7.53 28.12 1.60
CA LEU A 442 7.23 26.80 2.21
C LEU A 442 7.27 25.62 1.22
N THR A 443 7.61 25.86 -0.05
CA THR A 443 7.51 24.85 -1.09
C THR A 443 8.89 24.47 -1.62
N ASP A 444 9.24 23.18 -1.57
CA ASP A 444 10.53 22.63 -2.02
C ASP A 444 10.44 21.92 -3.38
N ASN A 445 9.25 21.46 -3.80
CA ASN A 445 9.07 20.79 -5.08
C ASN A 445 9.17 21.78 -6.25
N ALA A 446 10.03 21.49 -7.24
CA ALA A 446 10.32 22.39 -8.35
C ALA A 446 9.08 22.68 -9.22
N ALA A 447 8.24 21.69 -9.52
CA ALA A 447 7.04 21.88 -10.33
C ALA A 447 5.97 22.75 -9.62
N GLU A 448 5.80 22.55 -8.30
CA GLU A 448 4.91 23.40 -7.49
C GLU A 448 5.45 24.85 -7.39
N ARG A 449 6.77 25.01 -7.21
CA ARG A 449 7.43 26.31 -7.18
C ARG A 449 7.25 27.08 -8.50
N GLU A 450 7.45 26.39 -9.64
CA GLU A 450 7.25 26.99 -10.96
C GLU A 450 5.79 27.44 -11.14
N PHE A 451 4.85 26.60 -10.72
CA PHE A 451 3.42 26.95 -10.75
C PHE A 451 3.14 28.22 -9.93
N LEU A 452 3.59 28.28 -8.68
CA LEU A 452 3.37 29.40 -7.78
C LEU A 452 4.05 30.69 -8.29
N ALA A 453 5.27 30.58 -8.85
CA ALA A 453 6.00 31.72 -9.44
C ALA A 453 5.28 32.29 -10.66
N ARG A 454 4.72 31.43 -11.51
CA ARG A 454 3.89 31.85 -12.66
C ARG A 454 2.65 32.60 -12.17
N ARG A 455 1.90 32.05 -11.19
CA ARG A 455 0.74 32.72 -10.60
C ARG A 455 1.09 34.04 -9.94
N LEU A 456 2.23 34.15 -9.26
CA LEU A 456 2.73 35.40 -8.71
C LEU A 456 2.97 36.43 -9.82
N THR A 457 3.61 36.02 -10.92
CA THR A 457 3.85 36.91 -12.06
C THR A 457 2.55 37.42 -12.69
N GLU A 458 1.52 36.56 -12.81
CA GLU A 458 0.20 36.93 -13.35
C GLU A 458 -0.48 38.02 -12.52
N VAL A 459 -0.40 37.96 -11.19
CA VAL A 459 -1.06 38.93 -10.31
C VAL A 459 -0.24 40.22 -10.15
N THR A 460 1.06 40.20 -10.43
CA THR A 460 1.94 41.38 -10.32
C THR A 460 2.04 42.17 -11.63
N ARG A 461 1.78 41.57 -12.81
CA ARG A 461 1.72 42.28 -14.08
C ARG A 461 0.58 43.30 -14.04
N ALA A 462 0.86 44.55 -14.45
CA ALA A 462 -0.17 45.55 -14.63
C ALA A 462 -1.23 45.05 -15.63
N PRO A 463 -2.52 45.39 -15.48
CA PRO A 463 -3.49 45.17 -16.53
C PRO A 463 -3.02 45.96 -17.78
N ALA A 464 -2.99 45.24 -18.94
CA ALA A 464 -2.67 45.86 -20.23
C ALA A 464 -3.79 46.81 -20.62
#